data_6c5df43eeaa3a635ab231e93275bb2f6
#
_entry.id   6c5df43eeaa3a635ab231e93275bb2f6
#
_cell.length_a   1.000
_cell.length_b   1.000
_cell.length_c   1.000
_cell.angle_alpha   90.00
_cell.angle_beta   90.00
_cell.angle_gamma   90.00
#
_symmetry.space_group_name_H-M   'P 1'
#
loop_
_entity.id
_entity.type
_entity.pdbx_description
1 polymer ?
#
loop_
_entity_poly.entity_id
_entity_poly.type
_entity_poly.pdbx_seq_one_letter_code
_entity_poly.pdbx_strand_id
1 'polypeptide(L)'
;SDLSLESKAALAKNIDIRLFHNWKLTKKDWEAVAQNVNFMTALYNLNTFHKNNAFSTKTAVDKAVNNLTTGAEKAKVWPYRVFTASKNLEAGHPIKNYMGAVLKTIQNKNRDKVNLPSSIALCVDISSSMRCPITGSGHSKDSTVTCVDVAGIFAAMLRDVCEDTQIVLFNTAAQAFKHSDKDAFALAEGISKLCNGGTCCEASIMHLTRSDKRPDLVIMISDNESWAQYHNKTYSAYYNSGANSLKGLKEAWASYKKLAPKAKLVLLDLTPNITTQLLDGDSVLNLAGFNDNIIPLISAFSNGDITDFRSIIMNS
;
A
#
# COMPACT_ATOMS: atom_id res chain seq x y z
N SER A 1 39.29 0.28 -15.43
CA SER A 1 38.17 1.16 -15.07
C SER A 1 38.34 2.60 -15.50
N ASP A 2 38.77 2.81 -16.74
CA ASP A 2 39.09 4.15 -17.29
C ASP A 2 37.94 4.70 -18.17
N LEU A 3 36.72 4.32 -17.87
CA LEU A 3 35.57 4.85 -18.56
C LEU A 3 35.33 6.32 -18.19
N SER A 4 35.03 7.14 -19.21
CA SER A 4 34.63 8.54 -18.98
C SER A 4 33.38 8.63 -18.10
N LEU A 5 33.14 9.80 -17.48
CA LEU A 5 31.95 10.06 -16.67
C LEU A 5 30.68 9.84 -17.48
N GLU A 6 30.67 10.24 -18.76
CA GLU A 6 29.55 10.05 -19.68
C GLU A 6 29.28 8.57 -19.97
N SER A 7 30.33 7.77 -20.17
CA SER A 7 30.23 6.34 -20.38
C SER A 7 29.68 5.63 -19.14
N LYS A 8 30.13 6.02 -17.92
CA LYS A 8 29.59 5.49 -16.66
C LYS A 8 28.13 5.85 -16.46
N ALA A 9 27.73 7.09 -16.79
CA ALA A 9 26.34 7.54 -16.72
C ALA A 9 25.44 6.81 -17.74
N ALA A 10 25.93 6.56 -18.95
CA ALA A 10 25.20 5.79 -19.97
C ALA A 10 25.03 4.32 -19.56
N LEU A 11 26.06 3.70 -18.99
CA LEU A 11 25.97 2.34 -18.45
C LEU A 11 24.97 2.25 -17.30
N ALA A 12 24.88 3.25 -16.43
CA ALA A 12 23.97 3.27 -15.31
C ALA A 12 22.49 3.15 -15.71
N LYS A 13 22.11 3.50 -16.93
CA LYS A 13 20.74 3.34 -17.45
C LYS A 13 20.34 1.88 -17.67
N ASN A 14 21.30 1.02 -17.97
CA ASN A 14 21.06 -0.33 -18.48
C ASN A 14 21.73 -1.44 -17.65
N ILE A 15 22.52 -1.11 -16.67
CA ILE A 15 23.28 -2.07 -15.86
C ILE A 15 22.75 -2.08 -14.43
N ASP A 16 22.72 -3.26 -13.82
CA ASP A 16 22.39 -3.43 -12.42
C ASP A 16 23.39 -2.66 -11.54
N ILE A 17 22.87 -1.75 -10.72
CA ILE A 17 23.68 -0.89 -9.84
C ILE A 17 24.57 -1.71 -8.88
N ARG A 18 24.18 -2.94 -8.55
CA ARG A 18 24.97 -3.84 -7.70
C ARG A 18 26.35 -4.14 -8.29
N LEU A 19 26.51 -4.08 -9.59
CA LEU A 19 27.79 -4.24 -10.25
C LEU A 19 28.75 -3.09 -9.98
N PHE A 20 28.23 -1.90 -9.66
CA PHE A 20 29.04 -0.73 -9.34
C PHE A 20 29.73 -0.83 -7.96
N HIS A 21 29.24 -1.69 -7.04
CA HIS A 21 29.89 -1.88 -5.73
C HIS A 21 31.34 -2.38 -5.83
N ASN A 22 31.67 -3.08 -6.91
CA ASN A 22 33.03 -3.56 -7.17
C ASN A 22 33.95 -2.52 -7.88
N TRP A 23 33.38 -1.35 -8.22
CA TRP A 23 34.10 -0.29 -8.89
C TRP A 23 34.48 0.80 -7.88
N LYS A 24 35.72 1.33 -8.00
CA LYS A 24 36.15 2.49 -7.21
C LYS A 24 35.56 3.77 -7.83
N LEU A 25 34.29 4.01 -7.61
CA LEU A 25 33.56 5.20 -8.10
C LEU A 25 33.89 6.41 -7.21
N THR A 26 34.17 7.53 -7.86
CA THR A 26 34.31 8.82 -7.18
C THR A 26 32.93 9.40 -6.86
N LYS A 27 32.89 10.43 -5.99
CA LYS A 27 31.68 11.20 -5.71
C LYS A 27 30.99 11.70 -7.00
N LYS A 28 31.77 12.23 -7.97
CA LYS A 28 31.22 12.71 -9.26
C LYS A 28 30.61 11.58 -10.08
N ASP A 29 31.21 10.39 -10.04
CA ASP A 29 30.63 9.20 -10.69
C ASP A 29 29.29 8.84 -10.07
N TRP A 30 29.18 8.84 -8.73
CA TRP A 30 27.94 8.56 -8.02
C TRP A 30 26.84 9.62 -8.27
N GLU A 31 27.23 10.91 -8.34
CA GLU A 31 26.30 11.98 -8.76
C GLU A 31 25.76 11.71 -10.18
N ALA A 32 26.63 11.38 -11.13
CA ALA A 32 26.22 11.07 -12.50
C ALA A 32 25.35 9.82 -12.60
N VAL A 33 25.67 8.77 -11.83
CA VAL A 33 24.84 7.56 -11.74
C VAL A 33 23.46 7.91 -11.23
N ALA A 34 23.34 8.59 -10.09
CA ALA A 34 22.06 8.96 -9.46
C ALA A 34 21.14 9.80 -10.38
N GLN A 35 21.74 10.62 -11.25
CA GLN A 35 21.02 11.47 -12.19
C GLN A 35 20.56 10.77 -13.47
N ASN A 36 21.09 9.57 -13.78
CA ASN A 36 20.90 8.91 -15.07
C ASN A 36 20.27 7.52 -15.00
N VAL A 37 20.20 6.88 -13.83
CA VAL A 37 19.54 5.57 -13.68
C VAL A 37 18.04 5.67 -13.94
N ASN A 38 17.43 4.55 -14.33
CA ASN A 38 15.98 4.48 -14.47
C ASN A 38 15.26 4.72 -13.11
N PHE A 39 13.98 5.06 -13.18
CA PHE A 39 13.17 5.42 -12.02
C PHE A 39 13.25 4.40 -10.86
N MET A 40 13.06 3.11 -11.15
CA MET A 40 13.04 2.09 -10.11
C MET A 40 14.41 1.90 -9.46
N THR A 41 15.47 1.94 -10.28
CA THR A 41 16.83 1.89 -9.77
C THR A 41 17.15 3.11 -8.91
N ALA A 42 16.74 4.31 -9.35
CA ALA A 42 16.87 5.52 -8.55
C ALA A 42 16.15 5.38 -7.20
N LEU A 43 14.88 4.98 -7.23
CA LEU A 43 14.00 4.88 -6.07
C LEU A 43 14.54 3.92 -5.00
N TYR A 44 15.01 2.74 -5.40
CA TYR A 44 15.50 1.72 -4.47
C TYR A 44 16.92 1.95 -3.95
N ASN A 45 17.68 2.85 -4.59
CA ASN A 45 19.07 3.10 -4.23
C ASN A 45 19.35 4.48 -3.64
N LEU A 46 18.31 5.21 -3.21
CA LEU A 46 18.46 6.55 -2.65
C LEU A 46 19.45 6.59 -1.47
N ASN A 47 19.34 5.65 -0.52
CA ASN A 47 20.28 5.56 0.60
C ASN A 47 21.71 5.21 0.13
N THR A 48 21.86 4.34 -0.87
CA THR A 48 23.18 4.03 -1.45
C THR A 48 23.82 5.27 -2.07
N PHE A 49 23.06 6.05 -2.82
CA PHE A 49 23.52 7.30 -3.39
C PHE A 49 23.91 8.32 -2.31
N HIS A 50 23.09 8.40 -1.25
CA HIS A 50 23.38 9.30 -0.14
C HIS A 50 24.68 8.93 0.59
N LYS A 51 24.88 7.66 0.93
CA LYS A 51 26.11 7.12 1.55
C LYS A 51 27.35 7.40 0.71
N ASN A 52 27.21 7.45 -0.61
CA ASN A 52 28.29 7.74 -1.55
C ASN A 52 28.36 9.23 -1.94
N ASN A 53 27.74 10.12 -1.18
CA ASN A 53 27.78 11.57 -1.34
C ASN A 53 27.24 12.09 -2.69
N ALA A 54 26.37 11.33 -3.38
CA ALA A 54 25.75 11.76 -4.64
C ALA A 54 24.83 12.98 -4.50
N PHE A 55 24.41 13.31 -3.28
CA PHE A 55 23.49 14.42 -2.97
C PHE A 55 24.14 15.52 -2.14
N SER A 56 25.44 15.74 -2.31
CA SER A 56 26.20 16.65 -1.47
C SER A 56 26.05 18.13 -1.83
N THR A 57 25.47 18.46 -2.98
CA THR A 57 25.21 19.82 -3.41
C THR A 57 23.73 19.98 -3.75
N LYS A 58 23.21 21.20 -3.60
CA LYS A 58 21.81 21.50 -3.98
C LYS A 58 21.55 21.14 -5.45
N THR A 59 22.48 21.47 -6.35
CA THR A 59 22.37 21.15 -7.78
C THR A 59 22.26 19.64 -8.03
N ALA A 60 23.03 18.83 -7.31
CA ALA A 60 22.95 17.37 -7.43
C ALA A 60 21.61 16.83 -6.93
N VAL A 61 21.09 17.38 -5.82
CA VAL A 61 19.76 17.07 -5.31
C VAL A 61 18.68 17.42 -6.32
N ASP A 62 18.71 18.66 -6.84
CA ASP A 62 17.70 19.15 -7.80
C ASP A 62 17.66 18.29 -9.07
N LYS A 63 18.81 17.88 -9.59
CA LYS A 63 18.90 16.98 -10.75
C LYS A 63 18.36 15.58 -10.44
N ALA A 64 18.69 15.01 -9.28
CA ALA A 64 18.17 13.72 -8.87
C ALA A 64 16.65 13.74 -8.66
N VAL A 65 16.12 14.81 -8.05
CA VAL A 65 14.67 15.02 -7.90
C VAL A 65 13.99 15.14 -9.26
N ASN A 66 14.58 15.88 -10.18
CA ASN A 66 14.06 16.00 -11.55
C ASN A 66 14.05 14.64 -12.26
N ASN A 67 15.10 13.83 -12.12
CA ASN A 67 15.15 12.48 -12.68
C ASN A 67 14.06 11.58 -12.09
N LEU A 68 13.84 11.63 -10.76
CA LEU A 68 12.77 10.89 -10.10
C LEU A 68 11.39 11.35 -10.57
N THR A 69 11.12 12.65 -10.65
CA THR A 69 9.81 13.19 -11.04
C THR A 69 9.50 12.85 -12.51
N THR A 70 10.44 13.11 -13.42
CA THR A 70 10.31 12.77 -14.84
C THR A 70 10.20 11.26 -15.06
N GLY A 71 10.94 10.48 -14.27
CA GLY A 71 10.87 9.03 -14.27
C GLY A 71 9.51 8.53 -13.78
N ALA A 72 8.94 9.15 -12.75
CA ALA A 72 7.62 8.84 -12.21
C ALA A 72 6.50 9.01 -13.26
N GLU A 73 6.59 10.04 -14.10
CA GLU A 73 5.64 10.26 -15.20
C GLU A 73 5.59 9.08 -16.18
N LYS A 74 6.69 8.37 -16.37
CA LYS A 74 6.84 7.26 -17.32
C LYS A 74 6.71 5.88 -16.66
N ALA A 75 6.96 5.79 -15.37
CA ALA A 75 7.01 4.53 -14.63
C ALA A 75 5.63 3.84 -14.59
N LYS A 76 5.60 2.53 -14.77
CA LYS A 76 4.39 1.70 -14.62
C LYS A 76 4.35 1.10 -13.21
N VAL A 77 4.25 1.95 -12.21
CA VAL A 77 4.29 1.54 -10.79
C VAL A 77 3.16 2.20 -10.02
N TRP A 78 2.80 1.61 -8.89
CA TRP A 78 1.80 2.16 -7.98
C TRP A 78 2.45 3.02 -6.88
N PRO A 79 1.72 3.98 -6.31
CA PRO A 79 2.20 4.93 -5.31
C PRO A 79 2.87 4.31 -4.09
N TYR A 80 2.47 3.11 -3.67
CA TYR A 80 3.03 2.45 -2.49
C TYR A 80 4.55 2.22 -2.58
N ARG A 81 5.10 2.03 -3.80
CA ARG A 81 6.56 1.86 -3.98
C ARG A 81 7.33 3.12 -3.60
N VAL A 82 6.79 4.29 -3.95
CA VAL A 82 7.36 5.59 -3.54
C VAL A 82 7.24 5.79 -2.05
N PHE A 83 6.09 5.42 -1.48
CA PHE A 83 5.87 5.49 -0.04
C PHE A 83 6.87 4.60 0.72
N THR A 84 7.00 3.33 0.32
CA THR A 84 7.95 2.39 0.92
C THR A 84 9.40 2.91 0.84
N ALA A 85 9.80 3.41 -0.33
CA ALA A 85 11.14 4.00 -0.48
C ALA A 85 11.33 5.21 0.43
N SER A 86 10.34 6.09 0.54
CA SER A 86 10.37 7.27 1.42
C SER A 86 10.49 6.91 2.91
N LYS A 87 9.75 5.88 3.36
CA LYS A 87 9.80 5.39 4.75
C LYS A 87 11.18 4.83 5.11
N ASN A 88 11.83 4.19 4.16
CA ASN A 88 13.16 3.61 4.36
C ASN A 88 14.31 4.62 4.21
N LEU A 89 14.04 5.90 3.90
CA LEU A 89 15.09 6.92 3.85
C LEU A 89 15.65 7.22 5.25
N GLU A 90 16.97 7.29 5.32
CA GLU A 90 17.69 7.65 6.54
C GLU A 90 17.28 9.04 7.04
N ALA A 91 17.43 9.26 8.34
CA ALA A 91 17.15 10.57 8.94
C ALA A 91 18.02 11.66 8.28
N GLY A 92 17.39 12.78 7.93
CA GLY A 92 18.08 13.90 7.27
C GLY A 92 18.40 13.67 5.78
N HIS A 93 17.87 12.61 5.15
CA HIS A 93 18.10 12.34 3.73
C HIS A 93 17.60 13.50 2.86
N PRO A 94 18.46 14.10 2.00
CA PRO A 94 18.13 15.34 1.29
C PRO A 94 16.98 15.23 0.29
N ILE A 95 16.67 14.03 -0.20
CA ILE A 95 15.55 13.78 -1.12
C ILE A 95 14.21 13.64 -0.39
N LYS A 96 14.21 13.42 0.94
CA LYS A 96 12.99 13.06 1.70
C LYS A 96 11.83 14.04 1.50
N ASN A 97 12.11 15.33 1.53
CA ASN A 97 11.09 16.38 1.40
C ASN A 97 10.45 16.45 0.00
N TYR A 98 11.05 15.82 -1.00
CA TYR A 98 10.56 15.79 -2.37
C TYR A 98 9.71 14.56 -2.69
N MET A 99 9.74 13.53 -1.82
CA MET A 99 9.04 12.27 -2.08
C MET A 99 7.52 12.44 -2.18
N GLY A 100 6.94 13.43 -1.50
CA GLY A 100 5.52 13.78 -1.64
C GLY A 100 5.13 14.20 -3.06
N ALA A 101 5.97 15.01 -3.71
CA ALA A 101 5.74 15.42 -5.09
C ALA A 101 5.87 14.24 -6.07
N VAL A 102 6.87 13.37 -5.87
CA VAL A 102 7.05 12.15 -6.67
C VAL A 102 5.85 11.21 -6.51
N LEU A 103 5.36 11.02 -5.27
CA LEU A 103 4.17 10.24 -4.96
C LEU A 103 2.95 10.79 -5.70
N LYS A 104 2.71 12.09 -5.60
CA LYS A 104 1.57 12.77 -6.24
C LYS A 104 1.61 12.62 -7.77
N THR A 105 2.78 12.68 -8.39
CA THR A 105 2.94 12.45 -9.84
C THR A 105 2.44 11.06 -10.23
N ILE A 106 2.82 10.03 -9.47
CA ILE A 106 2.36 8.66 -9.72
C ILE A 106 0.86 8.48 -9.43
N GLN A 107 0.34 9.11 -8.37
CA GLN A 107 -1.10 9.08 -8.04
C GLN A 107 -1.93 9.65 -9.19
N ASN A 108 -1.58 10.84 -9.66
CA ASN A 108 -2.28 11.50 -10.75
C ASN A 108 -2.28 10.65 -12.02
N LYS A 109 -1.12 10.07 -12.37
CA LYS A 109 -0.99 9.20 -13.55
C LYS A 109 -1.81 7.92 -13.46
N ASN A 110 -1.99 7.36 -12.27
CA ASN A 110 -2.72 6.10 -12.10
C ASN A 110 -4.21 6.32 -11.85
N ARG A 111 -4.67 7.55 -11.62
CA ARG A 111 -6.07 7.88 -11.35
C ARG A 111 -7.02 7.27 -12.39
N ASP A 112 -6.74 7.51 -13.66
CA ASP A 112 -7.60 7.06 -14.77
C ASP A 112 -7.55 5.55 -15.02
N LYS A 113 -6.64 4.84 -14.34
CA LYS A 113 -6.53 3.38 -14.44
C LYS A 113 -7.34 2.65 -13.38
N VAL A 114 -7.84 3.37 -12.39
CA VAL A 114 -8.64 2.82 -11.30
C VAL A 114 -10.11 2.88 -11.70
N ASN A 115 -10.66 1.76 -12.13
CA ASN A 115 -12.07 1.62 -12.48
C ASN A 115 -12.82 0.94 -11.32
N LEU A 116 -13.08 1.70 -10.26
CA LEU A 116 -13.82 1.25 -9.08
C LEU A 116 -15.17 1.96 -8.99
N PRO A 117 -16.14 1.42 -8.24
CA PRO A 117 -17.38 2.11 -7.93
C PRO A 117 -17.13 3.49 -7.31
N SER A 118 -18.01 4.44 -7.57
CA SER A 118 -17.89 5.80 -7.03
C SER A 118 -17.95 5.85 -5.50
N SER A 119 -18.66 4.91 -4.87
CA SER A 119 -18.79 4.79 -3.41
C SER A 119 -18.13 3.49 -2.92
N ILE A 120 -17.09 3.63 -2.09
CA ILE A 120 -16.35 2.51 -1.50
C ILE A 120 -16.18 2.68 0.00
N ALA A 121 -16.06 1.56 0.72
CA ALA A 121 -15.60 1.54 2.10
C ALA A 121 -14.24 0.84 2.21
N LEU A 122 -13.31 1.48 2.91
CA LEU A 122 -12.00 0.95 3.24
C LEU A 122 -11.97 0.63 4.73
N CYS A 123 -12.06 -0.65 5.08
CA CYS A 123 -11.95 -1.14 6.45
C CYS A 123 -10.47 -1.46 6.73
N VAL A 124 -9.80 -0.59 7.46
CA VAL A 124 -8.36 -0.69 7.73
C VAL A 124 -8.15 -1.23 9.13
N ASP A 125 -7.50 -2.35 9.21
CA ASP A 125 -7.06 -2.95 10.48
C ASP A 125 -5.94 -2.09 11.10
N ILE A 126 -6.17 -1.71 12.36
CA ILE A 126 -5.22 -0.99 13.19
C ILE A 126 -4.88 -1.77 14.47
N SER A 127 -5.03 -3.09 14.45
CA SER A 127 -4.61 -3.96 15.56
C SER A 127 -3.10 -3.95 15.75
N SER A 128 -2.65 -4.42 16.91
CA SER A 128 -1.21 -4.39 17.26
C SER A 128 -0.35 -5.26 16.35
N SER A 129 -0.88 -6.36 15.80
CA SER A 129 -0.20 -7.23 14.84
C SER A 129 0.16 -6.51 13.55
N MET A 130 -0.65 -5.54 13.11
CA MET A 130 -0.38 -4.72 11.93
C MET A 130 0.90 -3.86 12.01
N ARG A 131 1.57 -3.83 13.18
CA ARG A 131 2.93 -3.24 13.32
C ARG A 131 4.03 -4.18 12.83
N CYS A 132 3.72 -5.43 12.47
CA CYS A 132 4.72 -6.32 11.91
C CYS A 132 5.28 -5.75 10.60
N PRO A 133 6.58 -5.97 10.32
CA PRO A 133 7.16 -5.62 9.03
C PRO A 133 6.44 -6.38 7.92
N ILE A 134 6.14 -5.67 6.82
CA ILE A 134 5.57 -6.33 5.66
C ILE A 134 6.62 -7.25 5.04
N THR A 135 6.24 -8.52 4.87
CA THR A 135 7.08 -9.55 4.25
C THR A 135 6.59 -9.81 2.83
N GLY A 136 7.49 -10.14 1.90
CA GLY A 136 7.12 -10.48 0.54
C GLY A 136 8.17 -10.08 -0.51
N SER A 137 7.93 -10.44 -1.77
CA SER A 137 8.84 -10.13 -2.87
C SER A 137 8.98 -8.62 -3.05
N GLY A 138 10.21 -8.13 -3.02
CA GLY A 138 10.54 -6.72 -3.22
C GLY A 138 10.76 -5.92 -1.94
N HIS A 139 10.59 -6.50 -0.74
CA HIS A 139 10.96 -5.86 0.51
C HIS A 139 12.29 -6.42 1.04
N SER A 140 13.20 -5.55 1.45
CA SER A 140 14.44 -5.99 2.11
C SER A 140 14.11 -6.48 3.52
N LYS A 141 14.95 -7.39 4.06
CA LYS A 141 14.84 -7.83 5.46
C LYS A 141 14.98 -6.67 6.46
N ASP A 142 15.57 -5.57 6.03
CA ASP A 142 15.81 -4.35 6.82
C ASP A 142 14.72 -3.28 6.59
N SER A 143 13.60 -3.63 5.94
CA SER A 143 12.50 -2.69 5.72
C SER A 143 11.82 -2.33 7.04
N THR A 144 11.68 -1.02 7.30
CA THR A 144 10.93 -0.49 8.45
C THR A 144 9.44 -0.31 8.16
N VAL A 145 8.99 -0.68 6.96
CA VAL A 145 7.59 -0.54 6.53
C VAL A 145 6.76 -1.65 7.14
N THR A 146 5.71 -1.26 7.84
CA THR A 146 4.78 -2.18 8.50
C THR A 146 3.50 -2.42 7.68
N CYS A 147 2.74 -3.45 8.05
CA CYS A 147 1.44 -3.73 7.42
C CYS A 147 0.49 -2.53 7.53
N VAL A 148 0.42 -1.86 8.68
CA VAL A 148 -0.43 -0.67 8.84
C VAL A 148 0.04 0.51 7.98
N ASP A 149 1.35 0.65 7.71
CA ASP A 149 1.85 1.67 6.79
C ASP A 149 1.35 1.41 5.36
N VAL A 150 1.39 0.17 4.91
CA VAL A 150 0.88 -0.22 3.58
C VAL A 150 -0.63 -0.06 3.50
N ALA A 151 -1.36 -0.48 4.52
CA ALA A 151 -2.81 -0.30 4.59
C ALA A 151 -3.19 1.19 4.54
N GLY A 152 -2.46 2.03 5.28
CA GLY A 152 -2.67 3.48 5.30
C GLY A 152 -2.43 4.15 3.95
N ILE A 153 -1.34 3.82 3.26
CA ILE A 153 -1.07 4.39 1.93
C ILE A 153 -2.07 3.90 0.88
N PHE A 154 -2.51 2.64 0.99
CA PHE A 154 -3.53 2.10 0.10
C PHE A 154 -4.87 2.83 0.29
N ALA A 155 -5.26 3.07 1.55
CA ALA A 155 -6.45 3.86 1.87
C ALA A 155 -6.36 5.29 1.33
N ALA A 156 -5.19 5.94 1.46
CA ALA A 156 -4.95 7.27 0.93
C ALA A 156 -5.06 7.32 -0.60
N MET A 157 -4.51 6.31 -1.28
CA MET A 157 -4.58 6.21 -2.73
C MET A 157 -6.02 6.08 -3.24
N LEU A 158 -6.81 5.19 -2.65
CA LEU A 158 -8.18 4.94 -3.09
C LEU A 158 -9.12 6.11 -2.75
N ARG A 159 -8.92 6.78 -1.60
CA ARG A 159 -9.63 8.01 -1.28
C ARG A 159 -9.44 9.09 -2.36
N ASP A 160 -8.24 9.19 -2.93
CA ASP A 160 -7.94 10.24 -3.91
C ASP A 160 -8.51 9.97 -5.31
N VAL A 161 -8.93 8.72 -5.59
CA VAL A 161 -9.46 8.32 -6.90
C VAL A 161 -10.96 8.01 -6.89
N CYS A 162 -11.55 7.72 -5.74
CA CYS A 162 -13.00 7.46 -5.61
C CYS A 162 -13.70 8.67 -5.00
N GLU A 163 -14.85 9.04 -5.57
CA GLU A 163 -15.60 10.25 -5.17
C GLU A 163 -16.14 10.20 -3.74
N ASP A 164 -16.66 9.04 -3.33
CA ASP A 164 -17.21 8.82 -1.99
C ASP A 164 -16.51 7.64 -1.31
N THR A 165 -15.45 7.94 -0.59
CA THR A 165 -14.67 6.95 0.15
C THR A 165 -14.92 7.07 1.64
N GLN A 166 -15.41 6.01 2.27
CA GLN A 166 -15.49 5.88 3.72
C GLN A 166 -14.26 5.12 4.22
N ILE A 167 -13.50 5.70 5.13
CA ILE A 167 -12.41 5.00 5.83
C ILE A 167 -12.94 4.62 7.22
N VAL A 168 -12.96 3.33 7.51
CA VAL A 168 -13.34 2.75 8.79
C VAL A 168 -12.11 2.07 9.37
N LEU A 169 -11.59 2.59 10.47
CA LEU A 169 -10.52 1.93 11.20
C LEU A 169 -11.12 0.94 12.18
N PHE A 170 -10.51 -0.24 12.27
CA PHE A 170 -10.95 -1.25 13.23
C PHE A 170 -9.78 -1.95 13.93
N ASN A 171 -10.04 -2.30 15.16
CA ASN A 171 -9.25 -3.22 15.97
C ASN A 171 -10.24 -4.12 16.73
N THR A 172 -10.37 -4.04 18.04
CA THR A 172 -11.49 -4.65 18.78
C THR A 172 -12.81 -3.87 18.61
N ALA A 173 -12.74 -2.63 18.14
CA ALA A 173 -13.87 -1.76 17.80
C ALA A 173 -13.68 -1.18 16.40
N ALA A 174 -14.74 -0.60 15.85
CA ALA A 174 -14.65 0.13 14.60
C ALA A 174 -15.14 1.57 14.74
N GLN A 175 -14.47 2.48 14.03
CA GLN A 175 -14.82 3.89 14.00
C GLN A 175 -14.57 4.49 12.61
N ALA A 176 -15.39 5.46 12.22
CA ALA A 176 -15.14 6.23 11.03
C ALA A 176 -13.88 7.11 11.23
N PHE A 177 -12.98 7.09 10.26
CA PHE A 177 -11.79 7.91 10.28
C PHE A 177 -12.00 9.15 9.42
N LYS A 178 -12.10 10.30 10.09
CA LYS A 178 -12.20 11.61 9.44
C LYS A 178 -10.84 12.27 9.47
N HIS A 179 -10.26 12.51 8.32
CA HIS A 179 -8.99 13.18 8.19
C HIS A 179 -9.12 14.33 7.18
N SER A 180 -8.74 15.53 7.59
CA SER A 180 -8.83 16.75 6.77
C SER A 180 -7.67 16.88 5.77
N ASP A 181 -6.54 16.22 6.04
CA ASP A 181 -5.36 16.34 5.19
C ASP A 181 -5.56 15.63 3.85
N LYS A 182 -5.20 16.36 2.80
CA LYS A 182 -5.15 15.84 1.43
C LYS A 182 -3.84 15.11 1.13
N ASP A 183 -2.85 15.23 2.02
CA ASP A 183 -1.55 14.56 1.85
C ASP A 183 -1.64 13.07 2.20
N ALA A 184 -1.22 12.23 1.25
CA ALA A 184 -1.31 10.79 1.41
C ALA A 184 -0.34 10.24 2.48
N PHE A 185 0.84 10.87 2.64
CA PHE A 185 1.77 10.49 3.72
C PHE A 185 1.19 10.82 5.09
N ALA A 186 0.64 12.03 5.26
CA ALA A 186 0.04 12.46 6.52
C ALA A 186 -1.13 11.58 6.91
N LEU A 187 -1.98 11.18 5.95
CA LEU A 187 -3.09 10.26 6.19
C LEU A 187 -2.58 8.88 6.63
N ALA A 188 -1.62 8.30 5.89
CA ALA A 188 -1.05 7.00 6.23
C ALA A 188 -0.38 7.00 7.61
N GLU A 189 0.39 8.06 7.95
CA GLU A 189 0.97 8.24 9.27
C GLU A 189 -0.09 8.42 10.37
N GLY A 190 -1.16 9.15 10.08
CA GLY A 190 -2.28 9.34 11.01
C GLY A 190 -2.92 8.00 11.38
N ILE A 191 -3.15 7.13 10.39
CA ILE A 191 -3.66 5.77 10.60
C ILE A 191 -2.66 4.94 11.43
N SER A 192 -1.38 4.93 11.04
CA SER A 192 -0.34 4.13 11.70
C SER A 192 -0.17 4.49 13.19
N LYS A 193 -0.33 5.75 13.57
CA LYS A 193 -0.26 6.21 14.97
C LYS A 193 -1.38 5.64 15.85
N LEU A 194 -2.52 5.28 15.26
CA LEU A 194 -3.68 4.75 15.97
C LEU A 194 -3.62 3.23 16.18
N CYS A 195 -2.59 2.56 15.64
CA CYS A 195 -2.44 1.12 15.69
C CYS A 195 -2.28 0.62 17.13
N ASN A 196 -3.24 -0.17 17.61
CA ASN A 196 -3.25 -0.78 18.95
C ASN A 196 -4.35 -1.84 19.09
N GLY A 197 -4.32 -2.62 20.18
CA GLY A 197 -5.38 -3.56 20.55
C GLY A 197 -5.36 -4.86 19.74
N GLY A 198 -6.45 -5.59 19.83
CA GLY A 198 -6.66 -6.86 19.12
C GLY A 198 -7.45 -6.68 17.83
N THR A 199 -7.80 -7.78 17.16
CA THR A 199 -8.44 -7.77 15.85
C THR A 199 -9.87 -8.36 15.92
N CYS A 200 -10.86 -7.59 15.47
CA CYS A 200 -12.25 -8.01 15.30
C CYS A 200 -12.76 -7.52 13.93
N CYS A 201 -12.59 -8.34 12.90
CA CYS A 201 -12.94 -7.97 11.52
C CYS A 201 -14.44 -7.65 11.33
N GLU A 202 -15.32 -8.38 12.04
CA GLU A 202 -16.76 -8.15 11.98
C GLU A 202 -17.18 -6.75 12.46
N ALA A 203 -16.39 -6.13 13.37
CA ALA A 203 -16.70 -4.81 13.91
C ALA A 203 -16.80 -3.75 12.81
N SER A 204 -15.94 -3.81 11.79
CA SER A 204 -15.95 -2.88 10.66
C SER A 204 -17.22 -3.03 9.80
N ILE A 205 -17.63 -4.25 9.50
CA ILE A 205 -18.87 -4.53 8.74
C ILE A 205 -20.10 -4.13 9.53
N MET A 206 -20.12 -4.39 10.85
CA MET A 206 -21.19 -3.95 11.72
C MET A 206 -21.29 -2.42 11.81
N HIS A 207 -20.16 -1.72 11.79
CA HIS A 207 -20.11 -0.26 11.71
C HIS A 207 -20.78 0.23 10.42
N LEU A 208 -20.40 -0.34 9.27
CA LEU A 208 -21.01 -0.02 7.96
C LEU A 208 -22.51 -0.35 7.93
N THR A 209 -22.93 -1.46 8.55
CA THR A 209 -24.34 -1.85 8.65
C THR A 209 -25.20 -0.80 9.38
N ARG A 210 -24.60 -0.07 10.34
CA ARG A 210 -25.28 0.99 11.10
C ARG A 210 -25.15 2.38 10.48
N SER A 211 -24.25 2.54 9.50
CA SER A 211 -24.05 3.81 8.78
C SER A 211 -25.24 4.08 7.86
N ASP A 212 -25.50 5.34 7.53
CA ASP A 212 -26.53 5.73 6.54
C ASP A 212 -26.09 5.44 5.10
N LYS A 213 -24.78 5.41 4.85
CA LYS A 213 -24.20 5.09 3.56
C LYS A 213 -24.01 3.59 3.39
N ARG A 214 -24.22 3.10 2.17
CA ARG A 214 -24.12 1.67 1.80
C ARG A 214 -23.24 1.50 0.58
N PRO A 215 -21.92 1.56 0.74
CA PRO A 215 -21.00 1.33 -0.37
C PRO A 215 -21.22 -0.04 -1.04
N ASP A 216 -21.13 -0.04 -2.37
CA ASP A 216 -21.23 -1.26 -3.17
C ASP A 216 -19.93 -2.09 -3.18
N LEU A 217 -18.82 -1.48 -2.79
CA LEU A 217 -17.53 -2.17 -2.62
C LEU A 217 -16.98 -1.90 -1.24
N VAL A 218 -16.71 -2.97 -0.50
CA VAL A 218 -16.02 -2.94 0.80
C VAL A 218 -14.67 -3.62 0.63
N ILE A 219 -13.60 -2.93 0.97
CA ILE A 219 -12.23 -3.47 0.95
C ILE A 219 -11.72 -3.51 2.39
N MET A 220 -11.52 -4.70 2.91
CA MET A 220 -10.94 -4.92 4.24
C MET A 220 -9.46 -5.24 4.09
N ILE A 221 -8.61 -4.51 4.79
CA ILE A 221 -7.15 -4.63 4.73
C ILE A 221 -6.67 -5.02 6.13
N SER A 222 -6.08 -6.20 6.25
CA SER A 222 -5.66 -6.79 7.52
C SER A 222 -4.43 -7.69 7.31
N ASP A 223 -3.79 -8.11 8.40
CA ASP A 223 -2.84 -9.22 8.42
C ASP A 223 -3.53 -10.59 8.64
N ASN A 224 -4.85 -10.61 8.53
CA ASN A 224 -5.73 -11.79 8.62
C ASN A 224 -5.72 -12.51 9.99
N GLU A 225 -5.23 -11.88 11.04
CA GLU A 225 -5.20 -12.45 12.39
C GLU A 225 -6.42 -12.01 13.24
N SER A 226 -7.64 -12.43 12.87
CA SER A 226 -8.83 -12.11 13.67
C SER A 226 -9.01 -13.13 14.82
N TRP A 227 -8.96 -12.65 16.06
CA TRP A 227 -9.11 -13.49 17.27
C TRP A 227 -10.11 -12.96 18.29
N ALA A 228 -10.62 -11.74 18.13
CA ALA A 228 -11.61 -11.15 19.00
C ALA A 228 -13.02 -11.25 18.39
N GLN A 229 -14.04 -11.49 19.21
CA GLN A 229 -15.44 -11.49 18.81
C GLN A 229 -16.19 -10.31 19.44
N TYR A 230 -17.16 -9.77 18.71
CA TYR A 230 -18.07 -8.76 19.21
C TYR A 230 -19.27 -9.44 19.88
N HIS A 231 -19.34 -9.44 21.22
CA HIS A 231 -20.48 -9.92 21.97
C HIS A 231 -21.25 -8.76 22.64
N ASN A 232 -22.55 -8.63 22.32
CA ASN A 232 -23.54 -7.80 23.02
C ASN A 232 -23.08 -6.43 23.56
N LYS A 233 -22.48 -5.59 22.69
CA LYS A 233 -22.00 -4.24 23.04
C LYS A 233 -20.82 -4.17 24.02
N THR A 234 -20.31 -5.27 24.51
CA THR A 234 -19.15 -5.36 25.39
C THR A 234 -18.12 -6.32 24.82
N TYR A 235 -16.84 -5.91 24.86
CA TYR A 235 -15.73 -6.77 24.43
C TYR A 235 -15.48 -7.83 25.46
N SER A 236 -15.60 -9.10 25.09
CA SER A 236 -14.95 -10.17 25.82
C SER A 236 -13.83 -10.72 24.94
N ALA A 237 -12.59 -10.51 25.39
CA ALA A 237 -11.44 -11.21 24.85
C ALA A 237 -11.53 -12.68 25.24
N TYR A 238 -12.29 -13.47 24.48
CA TYR A 238 -12.21 -14.92 24.61
C TYR A 238 -11.17 -15.43 23.63
N TYR A 239 -10.11 -15.97 24.17
CA TYR A 239 -9.15 -16.81 23.46
C TYR A 239 -9.89 -18.07 22.95
N ASN A 240 -10.61 -17.95 21.85
CA ASN A 240 -11.15 -19.09 21.15
C ASN A 240 -10.67 -19.07 19.71
N SER A 241 -9.91 -20.11 19.38
CA SER A 241 -9.37 -20.48 18.09
C SER A 241 -10.24 -20.03 16.91
N GLY A 242 -9.60 -19.51 15.88
CA GLY A 242 -10.07 -18.98 14.60
C GLY A 242 -11.45 -19.33 14.01
N ALA A 243 -12.06 -20.46 14.41
CA ALA A 243 -13.36 -20.90 13.91
C ALA A 243 -14.54 -19.99 14.32
N ASN A 244 -14.47 -19.31 15.46
CA ASN A 244 -15.57 -18.45 15.93
C ASN A 244 -15.54 -17.05 15.32
N SER A 245 -14.37 -16.51 15.00
CA SER A 245 -14.22 -15.21 14.32
C SER A 245 -14.75 -15.28 12.87
N LEU A 246 -14.54 -16.41 12.18
CA LEU A 246 -15.08 -16.66 10.85
C LEU A 246 -16.61 -16.60 10.82
N LYS A 247 -17.26 -17.14 11.87
CA LYS A 247 -18.72 -17.09 11.99
C LYS A 247 -19.23 -15.65 12.13
N GLY A 248 -18.58 -14.84 12.97
CA GLY A 248 -18.96 -13.44 13.20
C GLY A 248 -18.87 -12.59 11.92
N LEU A 249 -17.78 -12.67 11.19
CA LEU A 249 -17.63 -11.92 9.92
C LEU A 249 -18.66 -12.39 8.88
N LYS A 250 -18.90 -13.70 8.75
CA LYS A 250 -19.93 -14.26 7.84
C LYS A 250 -21.31 -13.73 8.13
N GLU A 251 -21.72 -13.73 9.40
CA GLU A 251 -23.04 -13.23 9.83
C GLU A 251 -23.15 -11.71 9.64
N ALA A 252 -22.09 -10.96 9.95
CA ALA A 252 -22.04 -9.52 9.73
C ALA A 252 -22.15 -9.18 8.23
N TRP A 253 -21.43 -9.89 7.37
CA TRP A 253 -21.51 -9.70 5.93
C TRP A 253 -22.89 -10.07 5.37
N ALA A 254 -23.47 -11.19 5.79
CA ALA A 254 -24.82 -11.58 5.40
C ALA A 254 -25.86 -10.52 5.82
N SER A 255 -25.67 -9.88 6.98
CA SER A 255 -26.53 -8.80 7.43
C SER A 255 -26.38 -7.54 6.60
N TYR A 256 -25.13 -7.17 6.25
CA TYR A 256 -24.85 -6.06 5.35
C TYR A 256 -25.45 -6.28 3.96
N LYS A 257 -25.32 -7.48 3.40
CA LYS A 257 -25.88 -7.87 2.10
C LYS A 257 -27.42 -7.73 2.03
N LYS A 258 -28.13 -7.84 3.14
CA LYS A 258 -29.59 -7.59 3.17
C LYS A 258 -29.91 -6.12 2.91
N LEU A 259 -29.03 -5.20 3.30
CA LEU A 259 -29.19 -3.75 3.11
C LEU A 259 -28.57 -3.26 1.79
N ALA A 260 -27.53 -3.94 1.32
CA ALA A 260 -26.82 -3.65 0.08
C ALA A 260 -26.63 -4.93 -0.75
N PRO A 261 -27.65 -5.44 -1.45
CA PRO A 261 -27.65 -6.75 -2.12
C PRO A 261 -26.55 -6.89 -3.18
N LYS A 262 -26.16 -5.79 -3.82
CA LYS A 262 -25.12 -5.76 -4.86
C LYS A 262 -23.70 -5.63 -4.30
N ALA A 263 -23.55 -5.35 -3.01
CA ALA A 263 -22.25 -5.10 -2.40
C ALA A 263 -21.29 -6.27 -2.58
N LYS A 264 -20.02 -5.95 -2.81
CA LYS A 264 -18.91 -6.88 -2.90
C LYS A 264 -17.89 -6.63 -1.79
N LEU A 265 -17.28 -7.67 -1.29
CA LEU A 265 -16.27 -7.64 -0.23
C LEU A 265 -14.94 -8.16 -0.78
N VAL A 266 -13.90 -7.37 -0.63
CA VAL A 266 -12.52 -7.79 -0.87
C VAL A 266 -11.82 -7.90 0.48
N LEU A 267 -11.23 -9.05 0.75
CA LEU A 267 -10.38 -9.30 1.90
C LEU A 267 -8.93 -9.29 1.42
N LEU A 268 -8.19 -8.24 1.76
CA LEU A 268 -6.78 -8.08 1.39
C LEU A 268 -5.92 -8.44 2.59
N ASP A 269 -5.29 -9.61 2.51
CA ASP A 269 -4.36 -10.12 3.51
C ASP A 269 -2.93 -9.68 3.15
N LEU A 270 -2.34 -8.83 3.99
CA LEU A 270 -0.99 -8.29 3.77
C LEU A 270 0.13 -9.27 4.14
N THR A 271 -0.17 -10.22 5.02
CA THR A 271 0.74 -11.30 5.47
C THR A 271 0.09 -12.65 5.21
N PRO A 272 0.19 -13.18 3.98
CA PRO A 272 -0.53 -14.37 3.59
C PRO A 272 -0.37 -15.53 4.56
N ASN A 273 -1.49 -15.94 5.17
CA ASN A 273 -1.61 -17.10 6.04
C ASN A 273 -2.36 -18.23 5.31
N ILE A 274 -2.32 -19.44 5.90
CA ILE A 274 -3.00 -20.62 5.33
C ILE A 274 -4.54 -20.49 5.41
N THR A 275 -5.04 -19.61 6.28
CA THR A 275 -6.48 -19.48 6.58
C THR A 275 -7.07 -18.24 5.89
N THR A 276 -8.29 -18.38 5.35
CA THR A 276 -9.11 -17.27 4.83
C THR A 276 -10.27 -16.99 5.79
N GLN A 277 -10.67 -15.73 5.94
CA GLN A 277 -11.76 -15.36 6.84
C GLN A 277 -13.16 -15.62 6.28
N LEU A 278 -13.32 -15.61 4.97
CA LEU A 278 -14.53 -16.02 4.25
C LEU A 278 -14.13 -16.78 3.01
N LEU A 279 -14.97 -17.71 2.56
CA LEU A 279 -14.75 -18.39 1.29
C LEU A 279 -15.02 -17.44 0.12
N ASP A 280 -14.24 -17.60 -0.95
CA ASP A 280 -14.49 -16.91 -2.22
C ASP A 280 -15.87 -17.25 -2.79
N GLY A 281 -16.43 -16.29 -3.51
CA GLY A 281 -17.72 -16.40 -4.15
C GLY A 281 -18.06 -15.17 -4.97
N ASP A 282 -19.25 -15.11 -5.52
CA ASP A 282 -19.70 -14.01 -6.41
C ASP A 282 -19.62 -12.62 -5.74
N SER A 283 -19.66 -12.56 -4.42
CA SER A 283 -19.62 -11.30 -3.66
C SER A 283 -18.44 -11.19 -2.70
N VAL A 284 -17.53 -12.16 -2.66
CA VAL A 284 -16.35 -12.16 -1.77
C VAL A 284 -15.12 -12.58 -2.58
N LEU A 285 -14.06 -11.78 -2.48
CA LEU A 285 -12.76 -12.04 -3.07
C LEU A 285 -11.68 -11.98 -1.99
N ASN A 286 -10.88 -13.04 -1.86
CA ASN A 286 -9.69 -13.04 -1.03
C ASN A 286 -8.45 -12.75 -1.89
N LEU A 287 -7.66 -11.78 -1.48
CA LEU A 287 -6.37 -11.44 -2.10
C LEU A 287 -5.28 -11.56 -1.05
N ALA A 288 -4.16 -12.16 -1.41
CA ALA A 288 -3.04 -12.40 -0.52
C ALA A 288 -1.78 -11.69 -1.01
N GLY A 289 -1.08 -11.04 -0.09
CA GLY A 289 0.09 -10.22 -0.37
C GLY A 289 -0.27 -8.84 -0.92
N PHE A 290 0.77 -8.06 -1.26
CA PHE A 290 0.59 -6.71 -1.78
C PHE A 290 1.56 -6.46 -2.94
N ASN A 291 1.01 -6.25 -4.15
CA ASN A 291 1.77 -6.01 -5.37
C ASN A 291 1.01 -5.09 -6.35
N ASP A 292 1.61 -4.81 -7.49
CA ASP A 292 1.06 -3.89 -8.48
C ASP A 292 -0.26 -4.38 -9.14
N ASN A 293 -0.62 -5.66 -9.02
CA ASN A 293 -1.83 -6.23 -9.62
C ASN A 293 -3.07 -6.15 -8.70
N ILE A 294 -2.92 -5.76 -7.44
CA ILE A 294 -4.03 -5.73 -6.47
C ILE A 294 -5.17 -4.83 -6.95
N ILE A 295 -4.88 -3.60 -7.37
CA ILE A 295 -5.93 -2.66 -7.80
C ILE A 295 -6.61 -3.12 -9.10
N PRO A 296 -5.90 -3.56 -10.14
CA PRO A 296 -6.52 -4.20 -11.31
C PRO A 296 -7.43 -5.37 -10.96
N LEU A 297 -7.02 -6.26 -10.04
CA LEU A 297 -7.84 -7.39 -9.60
C LEU A 297 -9.12 -6.95 -8.87
N ILE A 298 -9.01 -5.98 -7.95
CA ILE A 298 -10.18 -5.41 -7.26
C ILE A 298 -11.13 -4.77 -8.27
N SER A 299 -10.59 -4.04 -9.24
CA SER A 299 -11.35 -3.38 -10.30
C SER A 299 -12.14 -4.39 -11.14
N ALA A 300 -11.47 -5.42 -11.67
CA ALA A 300 -12.10 -6.48 -12.44
C ALA A 300 -13.19 -7.22 -11.65
N PHE A 301 -12.91 -7.56 -10.39
CA PHE A 301 -13.89 -8.18 -9.50
C PHE A 301 -15.09 -7.27 -9.24
N SER A 302 -14.87 -6.01 -8.92
CA SER A 302 -15.95 -5.06 -8.60
C SER A 302 -16.90 -4.84 -9.78
N ASN A 303 -16.36 -4.83 -11.00
CA ASN A 303 -17.13 -4.64 -12.23
C ASN A 303 -17.75 -5.94 -12.78
N GLY A 304 -17.41 -7.10 -12.21
CA GLY A 304 -17.90 -8.40 -12.67
C GLY A 304 -17.26 -8.89 -13.98
N ASP A 305 -16.11 -8.35 -14.32
CA ASP A 305 -15.37 -8.73 -15.53
C ASP A 305 -14.52 -9.98 -15.27
N ILE A 306 -15.11 -11.15 -15.51
CA ILE A 306 -14.44 -12.45 -15.33
C ILE A 306 -13.28 -12.64 -16.32
N THR A 307 -13.39 -12.09 -17.52
CA THR A 307 -12.37 -12.23 -18.57
C THR A 307 -11.12 -11.45 -18.19
N ASP A 308 -11.30 -10.22 -17.75
CA ASP A 308 -10.22 -9.33 -17.30
C ASP A 308 -9.56 -9.88 -16.03
N PHE A 309 -10.34 -10.38 -15.09
CA PHE A 309 -9.85 -11.03 -13.88
C PHE A 309 -8.93 -12.22 -14.19
N ARG A 310 -9.33 -13.11 -15.12
CA ARG A 310 -8.51 -14.25 -15.55
C ARG A 310 -7.23 -13.80 -16.25
N SER A 311 -7.31 -12.79 -17.12
CA SER A 311 -6.13 -12.30 -17.86
C SER A 311 -5.10 -11.68 -16.91
N ILE A 312 -5.52 -10.98 -15.88
CA ILE A 312 -4.63 -10.41 -14.87
C ILE A 312 -3.91 -11.51 -14.09
N ILE A 313 -4.62 -12.57 -13.67
CA ILE A 313 -4.01 -13.70 -12.95
C ILE A 313 -3.01 -14.46 -13.81
N MET A 314 -3.35 -14.70 -15.10
CA MET A 314 -2.48 -15.47 -16.00
C MET A 314 -1.21 -14.72 -16.41
N ASN A 315 -1.19 -13.39 -16.33
CA ASN A 315 -0.07 -12.52 -16.69
C ASN A 315 0.72 -11.99 -15.47
N SER A 316 0.36 -12.40 -14.26
CA SER A 316 1.04 -12.04 -13.01
C SER A 316 2.07 -13.09 -12.59
#